data_ea87c106ca7d2db1c9a79c67e31fcc3f
#
_entry.id   ea87c106ca7d2db1c9a79c67e31fcc3f
#
_cell.length_a   1.000
_cell.length_b   1.000
_cell.length_c   1.000
_cell.angle_alpha   90.00
_cell.angle_beta   90.00
_cell.angle_gamma   90.00
#
_symmetry.space_group_name_H-M   'P 1'
#
loop_
_entity.id
_entity.type
_entity.pdbx_description
1 polymer ?
#
loop_
_entity_poly.entity_id
_entity_poly.type
_entity_poly.pdbx_seq_one_letter_code
_entity_poly.pdbx_strand_id
1 'polypeptide(L)'
;VSGRRSAVLSEEAHTRLRLLVQFVVERAPQWVEGAGPRVISQAEELSRYLKLLEAIAGRSTYAALLYQYPSACARVGRVLAASRWSADYVVRHPIVLDELVDARSTEMDDFTPVDWSKWRDALHEALTSAGGDQERQINYLRDAHHGAVFRLLVADLDGRFAVERLADQLSALADAVIAEVLDLAWASLPNHPDEPPKFAVIGYGKLGGKELGYQSDLDIVFLYDDPNPDADVIYSRLVRRMMSMLTVQTSSGKLFDVDLRLRPNGENGLAVCSFEMFSRYQRNMDGTGAWLWEHQALTRARFVA
;
A
#
# COMPACT_ATOMS: atom_id res chain seq x y z
N VAL A 1 30.80 0.86 -3.61
CA VAL A 1 29.86 0.73 -4.75
C VAL A 1 30.53 -0.07 -5.88
N SER A 2 30.92 -1.33 -5.60
CA SER A 2 31.57 -2.22 -6.59
C SER A 2 30.68 -3.44 -6.92
N GLY A 3 29.37 -3.26 -6.93
CA GLY A 3 28.42 -4.32 -7.28
C GLY A 3 28.27 -4.50 -8.80
N ARG A 4 27.82 -5.68 -9.24
CA ARG A 4 27.55 -6.04 -10.66
C ARG A 4 26.67 -5.02 -11.43
N ARG A 5 25.88 -4.17 -10.74
CA ARG A 5 25.05 -3.11 -11.34
C ARG A 5 25.85 -1.85 -11.71
N SER A 6 27.01 -1.62 -11.08
CA SER A 6 27.88 -0.47 -11.36
C SER A 6 28.57 -0.55 -12.72
N ALA A 7 28.79 -1.75 -13.26
CA ALA A 7 29.50 -1.96 -14.53
C ALA A 7 28.70 -1.56 -15.79
N VAL A 8 27.40 -1.20 -15.64
CA VAL A 8 26.49 -0.87 -16.76
C VAL A 8 26.17 0.64 -16.79
N LEU A 9 26.68 1.42 -15.84
CA LEU A 9 26.39 2.85 -15.76
C LEU A 9 27.25 3.66 -16.74
N SER A 10 26.68 4.70 -17.34
CA SER A 10 27.45 5.70 -18.12
C SER A 10 28.44 6.44 -17.21
N GLU A 11 29.50 6.99 -17.76
CA GLU A 11 30.47 7.80 -17.00
C GLU A 11 29.81 8.97 -16.27
N GLU A 12 28.83 9.59 -16.90
CA GLU A 12 28.05 10.66 -16.30
C GLU A 12 27.23 10.19 -15.08
N ALA A 13 26.60 9.02 -15.16
CA ALA A 13 25.87 8.42 -14.06
C ALA A 13 26.80 8.04 -12.89
N HIS A 14 28.00 7.53 -13.20
CA HIS A 14 29.05 7.28 -12.19
C HIS A 14 29.49 8.55 -11.48
N THR A 15 29.70 9.62 -12.23
CA THR A 15 30.11 10.92 -11.67
C THR A 15 29.04 11.48 -10.76
N ARG A 16 27.78 11.48 -11.20
CA ARG A 16 26.64 11.95 -10.38
C ARG A 16 26.46 11.12 -9.10
N LEU A 17 26.55 9.81 -9.21
CA LEU A 17 26.45 8.92 -8.04
C LEU A 17 27.60 9.18 -7.05
N ARG A 18 28.82 9.39 -7.52
CA ARG A 18 29.98 9.72 -6.67
C ARG A 18 29.75 11.04 -5.92
N LEU A 19 29.31 12.08 -6.61
CA LEU A 19 29.00 13.38 -6.02
C LEU A 19 27.89 13.25 -4.99
N LEU A 20 26.84 12.47 -5.28
CA LEU A 20 25.74 12.23 -4.35
C LEU A 20 26.22 11.46 -3.11
N VAL A 21 27.05 10.42 -3.25
CA VAL A 21 27.63 9.70 -2.11
C VAL A 21 28.46 10.64 -1.24
N GLN A 22 29.31 11.47 -1.84
CA GLN A 22 30.10 12.45 -1.11
C GLN A 22 29.20 13.43 -0.36
N PHE A 23 28.18 13.99 -1.02
CA PHE A 23 27.20 14.89 -0.43
C PHE A 23 26.46 14.24 0.76
N VAL A 24 26.03 12.98 0.62
CA VAL A 24 25.36 12.22 1.70
C VAL A 24 26.30 12.01 2.89
N VAL A 25 27.57 11.62 2.64
CA VAL A 25 28.54 11.39 3.71
C VAL A 25 28.83 12.67 4.50
N GLU A 26 28.92 13.82 3.83
CA GLU A 26 29.20 15.11 4.45
C GLU A 26 28.00 15.69 5.21
N ARG A 27 26.78 15.43 4.74
CA ARG A 27 25.57 16.08 5.23
C ARG A 27 24.66 15.20 6.10
N ALA A 28 24.72 13.88 5.96
CA ALA A 28 23.85 12.97 6.73
C ALA A 28 23.89 13.24 8.25
N PRO A 29 25.04 13.56 8.86
CA PRO A 29 25.08 13.87 10.29
C PRO A 29 24.19 15.05 10.71
N GLN A 30 23.92 15.98 9.80
CA GLN A 30 23.16 17.21 10.06
C GLN A 30 21.63 17.02 9.88
N TRP A 31 21.18 15.99 9.16
CA TRP A 31 19.77 15.83 8.85
C TRP A 31 18.89 15.36 10.02
N VAL A 32 19.54 14.78 11.04
CA VAL A 32 18.88 14.31 12.25
C VAL A 32 19.01 15.30 13.42
N GLU A 33 19.79 16.38 13.24
CA GLU A 33 19.88 17.44 14.22
C GLU A 33 18.56 18.23 14.27
N GLY A 34 17.85 18.11 15.40
CA GLY A 34 16.52 18.73 15.63
C GLY A 34 15.33 17.79 15.61
N ALA A 35 15.47 16.54 15.16
CA ALA A 35 14.38 15.55 15.10
C ALA A 35 14.22 14.70 16.37
N GLY A 36 14.76 15.14 17.51
CA GLY A 36 14.74 14.38 18.76
C GLY A 36 15.99 13.49 18.95
N PRO A 37 16.02 12.61 19.99
CA PRO A 37 17.18 11.78 20.25
C PRO A 37 17.43 10.83 19.08
N ARG A 38 18.70 10.70 18.67
CA ARG A 38 19.08 9.76 17.61
C ARG A 38 18.69 8.33 17.98
N VAL A 39 17.87 7.72 17.14
CA VAL A 39 17.42 6.33 17.31
C VAL A 39 18.47 5.34 16.81
N ILE A 40 19.32 5.76 15.85
CA ILE A 40 20.35 4.91 15.21
C ILE A 40 21.71 5.63 15.16
N SER A 41 22.78 4.85 15.02
CA SER A 41 24.12 5.41 14.83
C SER A 41 24.27 6.03 13.44
N GLN A 42 25.22 7.00 13.32
CA GLN A 42 25.56 7.60 12.00
C GLN A 42 26.01 6.54 10.98
N ALA A 43 26.72 5.52 11.43
CA ALA A 43 27.19 4.44 10.56
C ALA A 43 26.01 3.62 10.00
N GLU A 44 24.98 3.39 10.81
CA GLU A 44 23.78 2.69 10.38
C GLU A 44 22.94 3.53 9.43
N GLU A 45 22.76 4.82 9.71
CA GLU A 45 22.08 5.76 8.82
C GLU A 45 22.76 5.82 7.45
N LEU A 46 24.07 5.99 7.42
CA LEU A 46 24.85 5.97 6.19
C LEU A 46 24.72 4.63 5.46
N SER A 47 24.75 3.51 6.19
CA SER A 47 24.57 2.18 5.59
C SER A 47 23.21 2.04 4.91
N ARG A 48 22.13 2.53 5.52
CA ARG A 48 20.78 2.53 4.93
C ARG A 48 20.71 3.42 3.69
N TYR A 49 21.34 4.59 3.76
CA TYR A 49 21.40 5.49 2.62
C TYR A 49 22.17 4.87 1.44
N LEU A 50 23.31 4.24 1.71
CA LEU A 50 24.09 3.56 0.67
C LEU A 50 23.32 2.42 0.00
N LYS A 51 22.49 1.67 0.76
CA LYS A 51 21.61 0.66 0.18
C LYS A 51 20.58 1.27 -0.77
N LEU A 52 20.00 2.43 -0.42
CA LEU A 52 19.10 3.14 -1.33
C LEU A 52 19.83 3.58 -2.59
N LEU A 53 21.01 4.20 -2.47
CA LEU A 53 21.81 4.63 -3.62
C LEU A 53 22.18 3.45 -4.54
N GLU A 54 22.45 2.28 -3.97
CA GLU A 54 22.68 1.05 -4.72
C GLU A 54 21.42 0.58 -5.46
N ALA A 55 20.24 0.67 -4.84
CA ALA A 55 18.97 0.32 -5.45
C ALA A 55 18.59 1.23 -6.62
N ILE A 56 18.92 2.53 -6.54
CA ILE A 56 18.62 3.52 -7.58
C ILE A 56 19.78 3.74 -8.56
N ALA A 57 20.92 3.06 -8.41
CA ALA A 57 22.13 3.29 -9.22
C ALA A 57 21.89 3.17 -10.74
N GLY A 58 20.98 2.30 -11.17
CA GLY A 58 20.56 2.16 -12.57
C GLY A 58 19.56 3.22 -13.07
N ARG A 59 19.12 4.14 -12.20
CA ARG A 59 18.10 5.17 -12.49
C ARG A 59 18.71 6.56 -12.26
N SER A 60 19.40 7.08 -13.27
CA SER A 60 20.14 8.37 -13.19
C SER A 60 19.26 9.56 -12.79
N THR A 61 17.95 9.51 -13.07
CA THR A 61 16.98 10.56 -12.69
C THR A 61 16.88 10.71 -11.18
N TYR A 62 16.83 9.62 -10.40
CA TYR A 62 16.73 9.69 -8.93
C TYR A 62 18.02 10.22 -8.29
N ALA A 63 19.19 9.80 -8.83
CA ALA A 63 20.46 10.33 -8.36
C ALA A 63 20.58 11.85 -8.64
N ALA A 64 20.14 12.29 -9.81
CA ALA A 64 20.10 13.71 -10.16
C ALA A 64 19.15 14.49 -9.26
N LEU A 65 17.94 13.97 -9.02
CA LEU A 65 16.93 14.54 -8.14
C LEU A 65 17.51 14.78 -6.73
N LEU A 66 18.02 13.75 -6.10
CA LEU A 66 18.55 13.85 -4.74
C LEU A 66 19.75 14.77 -4.64
N TYR A 67 20.56 14.89 -5.70
CA TYR A 67 21.69 15.81 -5.75
C TYR A 67 21.23 17.26 -5.95
N GLN A 68 20.25 17.51 -6.84
CA GLN A 68 19.74 18.84 -7.15
C GLN A 68 18.87 19.44 -6.06
N TYR A 69 18.20 18.61 -5.26
CA TYR A 69 17.28 19.04 -4.22
C TYR A 69 17.75 18.56 -2.82
N PRO A 70 18.61 19.32 -2.15
CA PRO A 70 19.15 18.98 -0.82
C PRO A 70 18.05 18.73 0.23
N SER A 71 16.94 19.45 0.14
CA SER A 71 15.78 19.26 1.03
C SER A 71 15.12 17.90 0.84
N ALA A 72 14.96 17.43 -0.41
CA ALA A 72 14.46 16.09 -0.71
C ALA A 72 15.44 15.02 -0.20
N CYS A 73 16.75 15.23 -0.41
CA CYS A 73 17.77 14.34 0.10
C CYS A 73 17.72 14.22 1.64
N ALA A 74 17.59 15.34 2.36
CA ALA A 74 17.46 15.36 3.81
C ALA A 74 16.16 14.67 4.29
N ARG A 75 15.05 14.87 3.58
CA ARG A 75 13.77 14.21 3.89
C ARG A 75 13.88 12.70 3.75
N VAL A 76 14.50 12.20 2.66
CA VAL A 76 14.82 10.78 2.49
C VAL A 76 15.69 10.29 3.64
N GLY A 77 16.74 11.03 4.04
CA GLY A 77 17.57 10.70 5.19
C GLY A 77 16.77 10.47 6.47
N ARG A 78 15.81 11.36 6.77
CA ARG A 78 14.92 11.21 7.94
C ARG A 78 14.05 9.94 7.85
N VAL A 79 13.49 9.64 6.67
CA VAL A 79 12.71 8.42 6.46
C VAL A 79 13.57 7.17 6.67
N LEU A 80 14.80 7.15 6.14
CA LEU A 80 15.73 6.04 6.30
C LEU A 80 16.19 5.87 7.75
N ALA A 81 16.32 6.97 8.50
CA ALA A 81 16.72 6.95 9.90
C ALA A 81 15.59 6.52 10.83
N ALA A 82 14.31 6.78 10.48
CA ALA A 82 13.16 6.60 11.35
C ALA A 82 12.97 5.14 11.79
N SER A 83 13.07 4.19 10.87
CA SER A 83 12.98 2.76 11.20
C SER A 83 13.67 1.89 10.15
N ARG A 84 13.93 0.63 10.50
CA ARG A 84 14.40 -0.36 9.52
C ARG A 84 13.34 -0.62 8.45
N TRP A 85 12.07 -0.67 8.86
CA TRP A 85 10.96 -0.88 7.95
C TRP A 85 10.86 0.23 6.89
N SER A 86 10.88 1.51 7.32
CA SER A 86 10.81 2.65 6.39
C SER A 86 11.98 2.67 5.41
N ALA A 87 13.20 2.34 5.88
CA ALA A 87 14.36 2.22 5.03
C ALA A 87 14.21 1.10 3.99
N ASP A 88 13.83 -0.10 4.42
CA ASP A 88 13.61 -1.25 3.54
C ASP A 88 12.44 -0.99 2.57
N TYR A 89 11.45 -0.19 2.98
CA TYR A 89 10.31 0.19 2.15
C TYR A 89 10.75 1.06 0.97
N VAL A 90 11.49 2.14 1.21
CA VAL A 90 11.99 3.03 0.15
C VAL A 90 12.97 2.30 -0.79
N VAL A 91 13.82 1.43 -0.24
CA VAL A 91 14.75 0.63 -1.05
C VAL A 91 14.01 -0.33 -1.99
N ARG A 92 12.91 -0.93 -1.52
CA ARG A 92 12.07 -1.85 -2.34
C ARG A 92 11.21 -1.12 -3.36
N HIS A 93 10.78 0.09 -3.05
CA HIS A 93 9.85 0.89 -3.87
C HIS A 93 10.45 2.25 -4.22
N PRO A 94 11.56 2.33 -5.00
CA PRO A 94 12.21 3.60 -5.31
C PRO A 94 11.32 4.60 -6.06
N ILE A 95 10.23 4.15 -6.68
CA ILE A 95 9.22 4.98 -7.35
C ILE A 95 8.62 6.04 -6.40
N VAL A 96 8.58 5.75 -5.10
CA VAL A 96 8.04 6.69 -4.09
C VAL A 96 8.88 7.98 -3.98
N LEU A 97 10.10 7.98 -4.51
CA LEU A 97 10.94 9.20 -4.58
C LEU A 97 10.34 10.25 -5.51
N ASP A 98 9.47 9.88 -6.45
CA ASP A 98 8.77 10.81 -7.33
C ASP A 98 7.84 11.75 -6.53
N GLU A 99 7.32 11.28 -5.40
CA GLU A 99 6.51 12.09 -4.47
C GLU A 99 7.29 13.25 -3.83
N LEU A 100 8.61 13.20 -3.84
CA LEU A 100 9.46 14.27 -3.31
C LEU A 100 9.67 15.41 -4.32
N VAL A 101 9.38 15.16 -5.59
CA VAL A 101 9.55 16.13 -6.69
C VAL A 101 8.36 17.07 -6.79
N ASP A 102 7.19 16.63 -6.38
CA ASP A 102 6.02 17.50 -6.41
C ASP A 102 6.22 18.66 -5.44
N ALA A 103 6.47 19.84 -6.01
CA ALA A 103 6.74 21.08 -5.25
C ALA A 103 5.61 21.41 -4.24
N ARG A 104 4.39 20.92 -4.49
CA ARG A 104 3.28 21.02 -3.53
C ARG A 104 3.52 20.23 -2.25
N SER A 105 4.41 19.22 -2.28
CA SER A 105 4.82 18.48 -1.09
C SER A 105 5.86 19.20 -0.24
N THR A 106 6.53 20.23 -0.79
CA THR A 106 7.58 21.00 -0.09
C THR A 106 7.06 22.26 0.60
N GLU A 107 5.94 22.82 0.13
CA GLU A 107 5.30 24.02 0.70
C GLU A 107 4.06 23.68 1.57
N MET A 108 3.90 22.41 1.94
CA MET A 108 2.76 21.97 2.75
C MET A 108 2.88 22.42 4.21
N ASP A 109 2.72 23.71 4.47
CA ASP A 109 2.39 24.21 5.80
C ASP A 109 0.95 23.81 6.23
N ASP A 110 0.10 23.44 5.25
CA ASP A 110 -1.26 22.94 5.47
C ASP A 110 -1.41 21.53 4.87
N PHE A 111 -1.14 20.49 5.67
CA PHE A 111 -1.52 19.13 5.29
C PHE A 111 -3.03 19.02 5.33
N THR A 112 -3.66 19.34 4.20
CA THR A 112 -5.07 19.03 4.01
C THR A 112 -5.23 17.51 3.94
N PRO A 113 -6.11 16.91 4.77
CA PRO A 113 -6.39 15.48 4.68
C PRO A 113 -6.71 15.09 3.24
N VAL A 114 -6.12 13.99 2.77
CA VAL A 114 -6.35 13.51 1.40
C VAL A 114 -7.83 13.19 1.25
N ASP A 115 -8.45 13.75 0.22
CA ASP A 115 -9.79 13.34 -0.23
C ASP A 115 -9.64 12.03 -1.03
N TRP A 116 -9.80 10.90 -0.32
CA TRP A 116 -9.60 9.58 -0.91
C TRP A 116 -10.63 9.23 -1.98
N SER A 117 -11.80 9.89 -1.99
CA SER A 117 -12.76 9.76 -3.09
C SER A 117 -12.19 10.35 -4.38
N LYS A 118 -11.72 11.60 -4.34
CA LYS A 118 -11.10 12.24 -5.51
C LYS A 118 -9.82 11.53 -5.94
N TRP A 119 -9.02 11.04 -4.98
CA TRP A 119 -7.84 10.24 -5.29
C TRP A 119 -8.21 8.97 -6.05
N ARG A 120 -9.26 8.26 -5.61
CA ARG A 120 -9.77 7.07 -6.28
C ARG A 120 -10.32 7.40 -7.66
N ASP A 121 -11.09 8.49 -7.82
CA ASP A 121 -11.64 8.91 -9.12
C ASP A 121 -10.52 9.17 -10.14
N ALA A 122 -9.47 9.90 -9.74
CA ALA A 122 -8.30 10.15 -10.57
C ALA A 122 -7.52 8.87 -10.90
N LEU A 123 -7.40 7.96 -9.95
CA LEU A 123 -6.79 6.64 -10.15
C LEU A 123 -7.59 5.81 -11.15
N HIS A 124 -8.91 5.74 -10.99
CA HIS A 124 -9.81 5.02 -11.89
C HIS A 124 -9.71 5.52 -13.34
N GLU A 125 -9.69 6.84 -13.53
CA GLU A 125 -9.51 7.47 -14.85
C GLU A 125 -8.16 7.05 -15.49
N ALA A 126 -7.09 7.08 -14.71
CA ALA A 126 -5.77 6.67 -15.18
C ALA A 126 -5.70 5.16 -15.53
N LEU A 127 -6.33 4.29 -14.73
CA LEU A 127 -6.39 2.84 -14.97
C LEU A 127 -7.24 2.52 -16.21
N THR A 128 -8.34 3.21 -16.40
CA THR A 128 -9.19 3.07 -17.59
C THR A 128 -8.43 3.49 -18.86
N SER A 129 -7.66 4.58 -18.79
CA SER A 129 -6.82 5.07 -19.90
C SER A 129 -5.69 4.11 -20.27
N ALA A 130 -5.33 3.15 -19.42
CA ALA A 130 -4.32 2.13 -19.72
C ALA A 130 -4.77 1.06 -20.72
N GLY A 131 -6.04 1.13 -21.19
CA GLY A 131 -6.49 0.41 -22.39
C GLY A 131 -6.62 -1.10 -22.25
N GLY A 132 -6.94 -1.63 -21.05
CA GLY A 132 -7.20 -3.05 -20.82
C GLY A 132 -5.94 -3.92 -20.65
N ASP A 133 -4.74 -3.36 -20.64
CA ASP A 133 -3.51 -4.02 -20.23
C ASP A 133 -3.52 -4.23 -18.71
N GLN A 134 -3.92 -5.42 -18.31
CA GLN A 134 -4.11 -5.77 -16.90
C GLN A 134 -2.80 -5.70 -16.08
N GLU A 135 -1.68 -6.08 -16.65
CA GLU A 135 -0.39 -6.00 -15.95
C GLU A 135 -0.01 -4.54 -15.69
N ARG A 136 -0.19 -3.69 -16.69
CA ARG A 136 0.04 -2.25 -16.57
C ARG A 136 -0.90 -1.61 -15.54
N GLN A 137 -2.19 -1.97 -15.56
CA GLN A 137 -3.18 -1.48 -14.59
C GLN A 137 -2.79 -1.86 -13.16
N ILE A 138 -2.45 -3.13 -12.92
CA ILE A 138 -2.07 -3.61 -11.59
C ILE A 138 -0.77 -2.94 -11.09
N ASN A 139 0.22 -2.76 -11.95
CA ASN A 139 1.46 -2.09 -11.58
C ASN A 139 1.22 -0.61 -11.28
N TYR A 140 0.40 0.09 -12.09
CA TYR A 140 0.03 1.47 -11.82
C TYR A 140 -0.71 1.64 -10.48
N LEU A 141 -1.68 0.76 -10.19
CA LEU A 141 -2.41 0.74 -8.90
C LEU A 141 -1.45 0.57 -7.72
N ARG A 142 -0.45 -0.31 -7.84
CA ARG A 142 0.56 -0.53 -6.80
C ARG A 142 1.45 0.68 -6.61
N ASP A 143 1.94 1.27 -7.68
CA ASP A 143 2.78 2.45 -7.63
C ASP A 143 2.03 3.64 -7.00
N ALA A 144 0.75 3.85 -7.36
CA ALA A 144 -0.11 4.87 -6.76
C ALA A 144 -0.35 4.62 -5.26
N HIS A 145 -0.62 3.36 -4.87
CA HIS A 145 -0.76 2.98 -3.46
C HIS A 145 0.54 3.25 -2.68
N HIS A 146 1.69 2.80 -3.20
CA HIS A 146 2.97 3.02 -2.53
C HIS A 146 3.33 4.50 -2.42
N GLY A 147 3.03 5.32 -3.43
CA GLY A 147 3.17 6.76 -3.38
C GLY A 147 2.31 7.39 -2.28
N ALA A 148 1.04 6.97 -2.19
CA ALA A 148 0.12 7.44 -1.15
C ALA A 148 0.59 7.07 0.27
N VAL A 149 1.02 5.82 0.49
CA VAL A 149 1.60 5.38 1.78
C VAL A 149 2.84 6.19 2.13
N PHE A 150 3.70 6.46 1.15
CA PHE A 150 4.92 7.24 1.39
C PHE A 150 4.61 8.70 1.79
N ARG A 151 3.63 9.34 1.15
CA ARG A 151 3.17 10.68 1.55
C ARG A 151 2.67 10.71 2.99
N LEU A 152 1.86 9.72 3.38
CA LEU A 152 1.39 9.58 4.76
C LEU A 152 2.57 9.38 5.73
N LEU A 153 3.55 8.53 5.37
CA LEU A 153 4.75 8.29 6.17
C LEU A 153 5.57 9.56 6.38
N VAL A 154 5.79 10.35 5.33
CA VAL A 154 6.54 11.62 5.44
C VAL A 154 5.80 12.61 6.33
N ALA A 155 4.48 12.74 6.18
CA ALA A 155 3.66 13.62 7.00
C ALA A 155 3.61 13.17 8.48
N ASP A 156 3.59 11.88 8.74
CA ASP A 156 3.67 11.29 10.07
C ASP A 156 5.02 11.62 10.75
N LEU A 157 6.12 11.42 10.04
CA LEU A 157 7.47 11.76 10.52
C LEU A 157 7.69 13.26 10.71
N ASP A 158 6.95 14.09 10.00
CA ASP A 158 6.91 15.53 10.20
C ASP A 158 5.97 15.94 11.38
N GLY A 159 5.38 14.96 12.09
CA GLY A 159 4.53 15.19 13.26
C GLY A 159 3.15 15.79 12.94
N ARG A 160 2.67 15.65 11.72
CA ARG A 160 1.41 16.26 11.25
C ARG A 160 0.16 15.47 11.63
N PHE A 161 0.34 14.24 12.12
CA PHE A 161 -0.75 13.35 12.54
C PHE A 161 -0.65 12.97 14.02
N ALA A 162 -1.79 12.95 14.70
CA ALA A 162 -1.98 12.05 15.83
C ALA A 162 -2.12 10.60 15.29
N VAL A 163 -1.73 9.60 16.07
CA VAL A 163 -1.71 8.20 15.65
C VAL A 163 -3.08 7.70 15.17
N GLU A 164 -4.15 8.16 15.81
CA GLU A 164 -5.53 7.83 15.44
C GLU A 164 -5.88 8.39 14.05
N ARG A 165 -5.43 9.62 13.78
CA ARG A 165 -5.68 10.27 12.49
C ARG A 165 -4.91 9.58 11.37
N LEU A 166 -3.67 9.16 11.62
CA LEU A 166 -2.89 8.37 10.67
C LEU A 166 -3.58 7.05 10.37
N ALA A 167 -4.05 6.33 11.40
CA ALA A 167 -4.76 5.06 11.25
C ALA A 167 -6.05 5.22 10.43
N ASP A 168 -6.80 6.31 10.63
CA ASP A 168 -7.96 6.68 9.80
C ASP A 168 -7.56 6.87 8.33
N GLN A 169 -6.45 7.59 8.06
CA GLN A 169 -5.98 7.83 6.69
C GLN A 169 -5.53 6.54 5.99
N LEU A 170 -4.78 5.67 6.70
CA LEU A 170 -4.35 4.38 6.16
C LEU A 170 -5.55 3.45 5.89
N SER A 171 -6.57 3.48 6.76
CA SER A 171 -7.80 2.71 6.58
C SER A 171 -8.62 3.22 5.39
N ALA A 172 -8.73 4.52 5.23
CA ALA A 172 -9.45 5.12 4.10
C ALA A 172 -8.74 4.87 2.77
N LEU A 173 -7.38 4.89 2.74
CA LEU A 173 -6.61 4.47 1.58
C LEU A 173 -6.86 2.99 1.24
N ALA A 174 -6.88 2.11 2.25
CA ALA A 174 -7.17 0.69 2.04
C ALA A 174 -8.58 0.49 1.45
N ASP A 175 -9.58 1.21 1.97
CA ASP A 175 -10.96 1.18 1.45
C ASP A 175 -10.99 1.59 -0.04
N ALA A 176 -10.34 2.70 -0.39
CA ALA A 176 -10.28 3.17 -1.78
C ALA A 176 -9.60 2.16 -2.72
N VAL A 177 -8.50 1.55 -2.28
CA VAL A 177 -7.79 0.53 -3.05
C VAL A 177 -8.61 -0.75 -3.21
N ILE A 178 -9.28 -1.22 -2.14
CA ILE A 178 -10.13 -2.43 -2.19
C ILE A 178 -11.30 -2.21 -3.16
N ALA A 179 -11.93 -1.03 -3.12
CA ALA A 179 -13.01 -0.69 -4.02
C ALA A 179 -12.56 -0.66 -5.48
N GLU A 180 -11.38 -0.10 -5.77
CA GLU A 180 -10.81 -0.09 -7.13
C GLU A 180 -10.41 -1.49 -7.60
N VAL A 181 -9.86 -2.32 -6.71
CA VAL A 181 -9.56 -3.74 -7.00
C VAL A 181 -10.85 -4.51 -7.31
N LEU A 182 -11.95 -4.23 -6.63
CA LEU A 182 -13.26 -4.84 -6.92
C LEU A 182 -13.71 -4.49 -8.33
N ASP A 183 -13.68 -3.21 -8.70
CA ASP A 183 -14.10 -2.74 -10.02
C ASP A 183 -13.25 -3.35 -11.14
N LEU A 184 -11.93 -3.34 -11.00
CA LEU A 184 -11.00 -3.95 -11.96
C LEU A 184 -11.19 -5.46 -12.07
N ALA A 185 -11.36 -6.14 -10.92
CA ALA A 185 -11.57 -7.59 -10.90
C ALA A 185 -12.87 -7.96 -11.59
N TRP A 186 -13.98 -7.24 -11.32
CA TRP A 186 -15.28 -7.45 -11.94
C TRP A 186 -15.21 -7.24 -13.44
N ALA A 187 -14.70 -6.10 -13.90
CA ALA A 187 -14.55 -5.79 -15.32
C ALA A 187 -13.66 -6.79 -16.08
N SER A 188 -12.75 -7.48 -15.39
CA SER A 188 -11.85 -8.48 -16.01
C SER A 188 -12.45 -9.87 -16.12
N LEU A 189 -13.63 -10.14 -15.53
CA LEU A 189 -14.26 -11.45 -15.60
C LEU A 189 -14.90 -11.69 -16.96
N PRO A 190 -14.67 -12.84 -17.60
CA PRO A 190 -15.39 -13.20 -18.81
C PRO A 190 -16.87 -13.47 -18.46
N ASN A 191 -17.78 -12.96 -19.27
CA ASN A 191 -19.24 -13.19 -19.17
C ASN A 191 -19.83 -12.74 -17.81
N HIS A 192 -19.26 -11.67 -17.19
CA HIS A 192 -19.92 -11.06 -16.03
C HIS A 192 -21.20 -10.34 -16.46
N PRO A 193 -22.22 -10.23 -15.59
CA PRO A 193 -23.36 -9.36 -15.84
C PRO A 193 -22.92 -7.91 -16.05
N ASP A 194 -23.66 -7.18 -16.90
CA ASP A 194 -23.42 -5.72 -17.12
C ASP A 194 -23.73 -4.91 -15.85
N GLU A 195 -24.54 -5.46 -14.94
CA GLU A 195 -24.87 -4.83 -13.67
C GLU A 195 -23.69 -4.92 -12.67
N PRO A 196 -23.56 -3.96 -11.74
CA PRO A 196 -22.62 -4.05 -10.65
C PRO A 196 -22.80 -5.33 -9.84
N PRO A 197 -21.73 -5.90 -9.26
CA PRO A 197 -21.82 -7.13 -8.48
C PRO A 197 -22.67 -6.91 -7.22
N LYS A 198 -23.55 -7.84 -6.91
CA LYS A 198 -24.28 -7.90 -5.63
C LYS A 198 -23.38 -8.53 -4.56
N PHE A 199 -22.32 -7.80 -4.23
CA PHE A 199 -21.17 -8.28 -3.48
C PHE A 199 -20.75 -7.27 -2.42
N ALA A 200 -20.17 -7.75 -1.34
CA ALA A 200 -19.65 -6.92 -0.27
C ALA A 200 -18.31 -7.42 0.25
N VAL A 201 -17.40 -6.50 0.50
CA VAL A 201 -16.17 -6.71 1.27
C VAL A 201 -16.40 -6.19 2.68
N ILE A 202 -16.30 -7.07 3.66
CA ILE A 202 -16.45 -6.74 5.07
C ILE A 202 -15.08 -6.73 5.72
N GLY A 203 -14.67 -5.57 6.23
CA GLY A 203 -13.42 -5.40 6.98
C GLY A 203 -13.62 -5.74 8.45
N TYR A 204 -12.68 -6.50 9.00
CA TYR A 204 -12.61 -6.91 10.39
C TYR A 204 -11.34 -6.36 11.05
N GLY A 205 -11.09 -6.73 12.28
CA GLY A 205 -9.86 -6.45 12.99
C GLY A 205 -9.46 -4.97 12.96
N LYS A 206 -8.23 -4.70 12.55
CA LYS A 206 -7.70 -3.33 12.43
C LYS A 206 -8.37 -2.54 11.29
N LEU A 207 -8.67 -3.21 10.16
CA LEU A 207 -9.39 -2.58 9.05
C LEU A 207 -10.81 -2.20 9.48
N GLY A 208 -11.52 -3.11 10.13
CA GLY A 208 -12.87 -2.87 10.65
C GLY A 208 -12.91 -1.73 11.66
N GLY A 209 -11.97 -1.70 12.61
CA GLY A 209 -11.84 -0.67 13.64
C GLY A 209 -11.21 0.64 13.19
N LYS A 210 -10.78 0.75 11.92
CA LYS A 210 -9.99 1.88 11.41
C LYS A 210 -8.69 2.13 12.20
N GLU A 211 -7.97 1.06 12.49
CA GLU A 211 -6.75 1.05 13.29
C GLU A 211 -5.55 0.51 12.50
N LEU A 212 -5.56 0.68 11.16
CA LEU A 212 -4.46 0.20 10.31
C LEU A 212 -3.16 0.93 10.61
N GLY A 213 -2.07 0.16 10.66
CA GLY A 213 -0.71 0.66 10.58
C GLY A 213 -0.07 0.28 9.25
N TYR A 214 1.15 0.78 8.99
CA TYR A 214 1.86 0.59 7.71
C TYR A 214 2.09 -0.86 7.29
N GLN A 215 2.13 -1.79 8.23
CA GLN A 215 2.38 -3.22 7.99
C GLN A 215 1.18 -4.09 8.36
N SER A 216 0.01 -3.50 8.54
CA SER A 216 -1.18 -4.28 8.87
C SER A 216 -1.62 -5.09 7.67
N ASP A 217 -1.96 -6.35 7.93
CA ASP A 217 -2.76 -7.19 7.05
C ASP A 217 -4.22 -6.71 7.03
N LEU A 218 -4.94 -7.14 6.02
CA LEU A 218 -6.37 -6.90 5.88
C LEU A 218 -7.13 -8.14 6.33
N ASP A 219 -7.80 -8.05 7.48
CA ASP A 219 -8.79 -9.04 7.91
C ASP A 219 -10.09 -8.77 7.14
N ILE A 220 -10.45 -9.61 6.17
CA ILE A 220 -11.63 -9.41 5.33
C ILE A 220 -12.45 -10.68 5.13
N VAL A 221 -13.76 -10.48 4.94
CA VAL A 221 -14.71 -11.51 4.56
C VAL A 221 -15.48 -11.02 3.34
N PHE A 222 -15.66 -11.93 2.37
CA PHE A 222 -16.38 -11.66 1.13
C PHE A 222 -17.77 -12.29 1.18
N LEU A 223 -18.79 -11.48 0.90
CA LEU A 223 -20.19 -11.90 0.89
C LEU A 223 -20.85 -11.51 -0.44
N TYR A 224 -21.85 -12.28 -0.86
CA TYR A 224 -22.73 -11.90 -1.96
C TYR A 224 -24.20 -12.14 -1.60
N ASP A 225 -25.11 -11.40 -2.27
CA ASP A 225 -26.55 -11.57 -2.16
C ASP A 225 -27.17 -11.52 -3.56
N ASP A 226 -27.01 -12.61 -4.31
CA ASP A 226 -27.40 -12.72 -5.71
C ASP A 226 -28.22 -13.99 -5.94
N PRO A 227 -29.47 -13.89 -6.44
CA PRO A 227 -30.32 -15.04 -6.73
C PRO A 227 -29.89 -15.83 -7.97
N ASN A 228 -28.82 -15.43 -8.68
CA ASN A 228 -28.32 -16.14 -9.85
C ASN A 228 -27.89 -17.57 -9.45
N PRO A 229 -28.36 -18.62 -10.16
CA PRO A 229 -27.95 -19.99 -9.87
C PRO A 229 -26.44 -20.24 -9.96
N ASP A 230 -25.72 -19.47 -10.76
CA ASP A 230 -24.27 -19.55 -10.95
C ASP A 230 -23.50 -18.57 -10.03
N ALA A 231 -24.17 -17.91 -9.07
CA ALA A 231 -23.58 -16.91 -8.18
C ALA A 231 -22.30 -17.43 -7.48
N ASP A 232 -22.33 -18.64 -6.94
CA ASP A 232 -21.18 -19.27 -6.29
C ASP A 232 -19.94 -19.30 -7.19
N VAL A 233 -20.12 -19.64 -8.46
CA VAL A 233 -19.03 -19.76 -9.44
C VAL A 233 -18.52 -18.37 -9.83
N ILE A 234 -19.44 -17.42 -10.06
CA ILE A 234 -19.12 -16.04 -10.46
C ILE A 234 -18.30 -15.38 -9.35
N TYR A 235 -18.82 -15.37 -8.12
CA TYR A 235 -18.18 -14.67 -6.99
C TYR A 235 -16.93 -15.39 -6.48
N SER A 236 -16.83 -16.72 -6.63
CA SER A 236 -15.55 -17.42 -6.39
C SER A 236 -14.46 -17.01 -7.36
N ARG A 237 -14.79 -16.76 -8.62
CA ARG A 237 -13.84 -16.25 -9.63
C ARG A 237 -13.46 -14.80 -9.31
N LEU A 238 -14.43 -13.96 -8.94
CA LEU A 238 -14.20 -12.58 -8.52
C LEU A 238 -13.21 -12.51 -7.36
N VAL A 239 -13.49 -13.24 -6.27
CA VAL A 239 -12.62 -13.25 -5.09
C VAL A 239 -11.21 -13.74 -5.42
N ARG A 240 -11.09 -14.81 -6.22
CA ARG A 240 -9.78 -15.29 -6.67
C ARG A 240 -9.01 -14.19 -7.44
N ARG A 241 -9.72 -13.43 -8.27
CA ARG A 241 -9.11 -12.34 -9.02
C ARG A 241 -8.68 -11.19 -8.11
N MET A 242 -9.55 -10.76 -7.19
CA MET A 242 -9.24 -9.76 -6.18
C MET A 242 -8.03 -10.16 -5.34
N MET A 243 -8.00 -11.39 -4.83
CA MET A 243 -6.89 -11.93 -4.05
C MET A 243 -5.57 -11.90 -4.83
N SER A 244 -5.60 -12.27 -6.11
CA SER A 244 -4.43 -12.17 -6.97
C SER A 244 -3.93 -10.73 -7.11
N MET A 245 -4.82 -9.77 -7.31
CA MET A 245 -4.44 -8.34 -7.42
C MET A 245 -3.88 -7.79 -6.11
N LEU A 246 -4.46 -8.16 -4.96
CA LEU A 246 -4.06 -7.67 -3.64
C LEU A 246 -2.71 -8.25 -3.19
N THR A 247 -2.47 -9.56 -3.38
CA THR A 247 -1.42 -10.30 -2.67
C THR A 247 -0.22 -10.71 -3.53
N VAL A 248 -0.37 -10.80 -4.86
CA VAL A 248 0.73 -11.26 -5.73
C VAL A 248 1.84 -10.21 -5.80
N GLN A 249 3.08 -10.65 -5.58
CA GLN A 249 4.27 -9.82 -5.69
C GLN A 249 4.66 -9.63 -7.16
N THR A 250 4.83 -8.38 -7.59
CA THR A 250 5.39 -8.01 -8.92
C THR A 250 6.62 -7.11 -8.77
N SER A 251 7.11 -6.59 -9.89
CA SER A 251 8.18 -5.57 -9.87
C SER A 251 7.79 -4.28 -9.15
N SER A 252 6.50 -3.93 -9.17
CA SER A 252 5.93 -2.79 -8.42
C SER A 252 5.53 -3.14 -6.97
N GLY A 253 5.85 -4.34 -6.49
CA GLY A 253 5.51 -4.79 -5.13
C GLY A 253 4.18 -5.54 -5.06
N LYS A 254 3.58 -5.59 -3.87
CA LYS A 254 2.22 -6.06 -3.59
C LYS A 254 1.42 -4.95 -2.91
N LEU A 255 0.10 -5.02 -2.95
CA LEU A 255 -0.76 -4.07 -2.25
C LEU A 255 -0.82 -4.38 -0.74
N PHE A 256 -1.37 -5.54 -0.39
CA PHE A 256 -1.58 -5.93 1.00
C PHE A 256 -1.32 -7.42 1.22
N ASP A 257 -1.04 -7.78 2.47
CA ASP A 257 -1.30 -9.12 2.98
C ASP A 257 -2.78 -9.20 3.38
N VAL A 258 -3.42 -10.34 3.11
CA VAL A 258 -4.84 -10.54 3.36
C VAL A 258 -5.06 -11.77 4.22
N ASP A 259 -5.82 -11.61 5.30
CA ASP A 259 -6.26 -12.70 6.18
C ASP A 259 -7.76 -12.97 5.99
N LEU A 260 -8.09 -14.20 5.60
CA LEU A 260 -9.46 -14.66 5.40
C LEU A 260 -9.94 -15.59 6.52
N ARG A 261 -9.20 -15.76 7.62
CA ARG A 261 -9.52 -16.75 8.67
C ARG A 261 -10.83 -16.46 9.41
N LEU A 262 -11.34 -15.22 9.32
CA LEU A 262 -12.62 -14.84 9.93
C LEU A 262 -13.86 -15.20 9.09
N ARG A 263 -13.66 -15.85 7.92
CA ARG A 263 -14.77 -16.40 7.15
C ARG A 263 -15.39 -17.62 7.81
N PRO A 264 -16.67 -17.96 7.53
CA PRO A 264 -17.30 -19.16 8.06
C PRO A 264 -16.43 -20.41 7.85
N ASN A 265 -16.26 -21.20 8.92
CA ASN A 265 -15.38 -22.38 8.98
C ASN A 265 -13.88 -22.10 8.80
N GLY A 266 -13.43 -20.85 8.96
CA GLY A 266 -12.03 -20.49 8.93
C GLY A 266 -11.29 -20.94 7.65
N GLU A 267 -10.11 -21.53 7.78
CA GLU A 267 -9.30 -21.97 6.64
C GLU A 267 -9.97 -23.08 5.78
N ASN A 268 -10.88 -23.85 6.37
CA ASN A 268 -11.61 -24.91 5.65
C ASN A 268 -12.86 -24.40 4.93
N GLY A 269 -13.24 -23.11 5.15
CA GLY A 269 -14.42 -22.52 4.55
C GLY A 269 -14.18 -22.00 3.14
N LEU A 270 -15.26 -21.72 2.41
CA LEU A 270 -15.23 -21.06 1.12
C LEU A 270 -14.65 -19.64 1.26
N ALA A 271 -13.90 -19.17 0.28
CA ALA A 271 -13.35 -17.81 0.28
C ALA A 271 -14.43 -16.73 0.19
N VAL A 272 -15.61 -17.06 -0.34
CA VAL A 272 -16.80 -16.23 -0.41
C VAL A 272 -18.03 -17.09 -0.10
N CYS A 273 -19.03 -16.49 0.54
CA CYS A 273 -20.31 -17.18 0.77
C CYS A 273 -21.50 -16.20 0.60
N SER A 274 -22.70 -16.76 0.43
CA SER A 274 -23.89 -15.93 0.40
C SER A 274 -24.14 -15.28 1.77
N PHE A 275 -24.78 -14.12 1.76
CA PHE A 275 -25.20 -13.42 2.99
C PHE A 275 -26.12 -14.30 3.85
N GLU A 276 -26.97 -15.09 3.23
CA GLU A 276 -27.84 -16.04 3.94
C GLU A 276 -27.02 -17.09 4.70
N MET A 277 -26.06 -17.73 4.02
CA MET A 277 -25.15 -18.73 4.63
C MET A 277 -24.36 -18.12 5.78
N PHE A 278 -23.80 -16.92 5.59
CA PHE A 278 -23.10 -16.19 6.64
C PHE A 278 -24.01 -15.90 7.85
N SER A 279 -25.22 -15.42 7.61
CA SER A 279 -26.20 -15.14 8.66
C SER A 279 -26.59 -16.38 9.45
N ARG A 280 -26.82 -17.52 8.79
CA ARG A 280 -27.12 -18.81 9.44
C ARG A 280 -25.96 -19.28 10.31
N TYR A 281 -24.73 -19.19 9.78
CA TYR A 281 -23.50 -19.53 10.52
C TYR A 281 -23.36 -18.67 11.78
N GLN A 282 -23.47 -17.36 11.65
CA GLN A 282 -23.35 -16.44 12.80
C GLN A 282 -24.44 -16.66 13.85
N ARG A 283 -25.64 -17.09 13.47
CA ARG A 283 -26.75 -17.41 14.39
C ARG A 283 -26.71 -18.84 14.93
N ASN A 284 -25.69 -19.63 14.56
CA ASN A 284 -25.56 -21.04 14.95
C ASN A 284 -26.82 -21.87 14.66
N MET A 285 -27.50 -21.61 13.54
CA MET A 285 -28.78 -22.25 13.24
C MET A 285 -28.68 -23.74 12.95
N ASP A 286 -27.50 -24.21 12.53
CA ASP A 286 -27.24 -25.61 12.13
C ASP A 286 -26.37 -26.37 13.16
N GLY A 287 -26.12 -25.79 14.35
CA GLY A 287 -25.32 -26.40 15.42
C GLY A 287 -23.80 -26.43 15.18
N THR A 288 -23.32 -25.90 14.05
CA THR A 288 -21.91 -25.77 13.67
C THR A 288 -21.55 -24.32 13.38
N GLY A 289 -22.11 -23.39 14.14
CA GLY A 289 -22.01 -21.96 13.92
C GLY A 289 -20.74 -21.33 14.50
N ALA A 290 -20.73 -20.01 14.42
CA ALA A 290 -19.63 -19.17 14.85
C ALA A 290 -19.28 -19.35 16.33
N TRP A 291 -18.00 -19.35 16.64
CA TRP A 291 -17.48 -19.37 17.98
C TRP A 291 -17.57 -17.98 18.65
N LEU A 292 -17.52 -17.94 19.97
CA LEU A 292 -17.62 -16.69 20.73
C LEU A 292 -16.60 -15.62 20.30
N TRP A 293 -15.39 -16.02 19.94
CA TRP A 293 -14.36 -15.12 19.46
C TRP A 293 -14.66 -14.54 18.07
N GLU A 294 -15.38 -15.27 17.22
CA GLU A 294 -15.84 -14.76 15.91
C GLU A 294 -16.94 -13.72 16.10
N HIS A 295 -17.84 -13.91 17.07
CA HIS A 295 -18.81 -12.88 17.46
C HIS A 295 -18.13 -11.62 18.00
N GLN A 296 -17.07 -11.79 18.80
CA GLN A 296 -16.27 -10.65 19.25
C GLN A 296 -15.61 -9.92 18.08
N ALA A 297 -15.06 -10.64 17.11
CA ALA A 297 -14.51 -10.05 15.90
C ALA A 297 -15.58 -9.30 15.09
N LEU A 298 -16.78 -9.84 14.99
CA LEU A 298 -17.92 -9.24 14.28
C LEU A 298 -18.33 -7.87 14.84
N THR A 299 -18.12 -7.61 16.16
CA THR A 299 -18.44 -6.30 16.77
C THR A 299 -17.63 -5.14 16.18
N ARG A 300 -16.51 -5.43 15.53
CA ARG A 300 -15.64 -4.44 14.87
C ARG A 300 -15.75 -4.49 13.34
N ALA A 301 -16.65 -5.32 12.82
CA ALA A 301 -16.84 -5.45 11.38
C ALA A 301 -17.53 -4.23 10.80
N ARG A 302 -17.11 -3.83 9.60
CA ARG A 302 -17.77 -2.78 8.83
C ARG A 302 -17.75 -3.10 7.33
N PHE A 303 -18.68 -2.51 6.61
CA PHE A 303 -18.67 -2.50 5.15
C PHE A 303 -17.48 -1.67 4.64
N VAL A 304 -16.78 -2.18 3.62
CA VAL A 304 -15.64 -1.55 2.98
C VAL A 304 -15.96 -1.22 1.51
N ALA A 305 -16.42 -2.20 0.73
CA ALA A 305 -16.75 -2.05 -0.69
C ALA A 305 -17.88 -2.99 -1.10
#